data_d8b20ec7a0225c6850ab6be18ba79e4c
#
_entry.id   d8b20ec7a0225c6850ab6be18ba79e4c
#
_cell.length_a   1.000
_cell.length_b   1.000
_cell.length_c   1.000
_cell.angle_alpha   90.00
_cell.angle_beta   90.00
_cell.angle_gamma   90.00
#
_symmetry.space_group_name_H-M   'P 1'
#
loop_
_entity.id
_entity.type
_entity.pdbx_description
1 polymer ?
#
loop_
_entity_poly.entity_id
_entity_poly.type
_entity_poly.pdbx_seq_one_letter_code
_entity_poly.pdbx_strand_id
1 'polypeptide(L)'
;LVTGKFPLQPYPVKAPQGGAHAPVRPVADKPKAGGYPVAEEVLASGLCDATRPGFALYEMKAWIVYGTNLIHTLPAQKETIQAIQNLDLMVAIDVLPAEICGWADVVLPEATYLERDDDLQAPAWKTPFAGIRQAAVEPMYESKPGWWIAKEMGKRVGLGQHFPWNSGAEFV
;
A
#
# COMPACT_ATOMS: atom_id res chain seq x y z
N LEU A 1 -16.19 16.11 6.04
CA LEU A 1 -17.26 16.24 5.08
C LEU A 1 -16.99 17.50 4.26
N VAL A 2 -16.69 17.35 2.99
CA VAL A 2 -16.49 18.47 2.09
C VAL A 2 -17.86 19.04 1.76
N THR A 3 -18.13 20.22 2.25
CA THR A 3 -19.36 20.94 1.96
C THR A 3 -19.08 22.08 1.01
N GLY A 4 -20.05 22.51 0.28
CA GLY A 4 -19.95 23.68 -0.55
C GLY A 4 -19.72 23.39 -2.03
N LYS A 5 -18.72 24.00 -2.63
CA LYS A 5 -18.56 24.10 -4.09
C LYS A 5 -18.20 22.79 -4.80
N PHE A 6 -17.77 21.78 -4.07
CA PHE A 6 -17.59 20.44 -4.63
C PHE A 6 -18.82 19.64 -4.22
N PRO A 7 -19.77 19.41 -5.12
CA PRO A 7 -20.76 18.40 -4.85
C PRO A 7 -19.99 17.11 -4.68
N LEU A 8 -19.84 16.67 -3.42
CA LEU A 8 -19.53 15.29 -3.18
C LEU A 8 -20.65 14.51 -3.84
N GLN A 9 -20.40 14.09 -5.03
CA GLN A 9 -20.96 12.82 -5.40
C GLN A 9 -20.55 11.89 -4.29
N PRO A 10 -21.50 11.27 -3.55
CA PRO A 10 -21.12 10.27 -2.59
C PRO A 10 -20.19 9.35 -3.35
N TYR A 11 -18.98 9.28 -2.92
CA TYR A 11 -18.03 8.35 -3.47
C TYR A 11 -18.68 6.99 -3.50
N PRO A 12 -19.25 6.57 -4.56
CA PRO A 12 -19.26 5.21 -4.87
C PRO A 12 -18.36 5.07 -6.06
N VAL A 13 -17.10 5.39 -5.86
CA VAL A 13 -16.21 4.47 -6.51
C VAL A 13 -16.37 3.19 -5.68
N LYS A 14 -17.49 2.56 -5.83
CA LYS A 14 -17.47 1.11 -5.82
C LYS A 14 -16.32 0.80 -6.73
N ALA A 15 -15.19 0.39 -6.14
CA ALA A 15 -14.13 -0.26 -6.89
C ALA A 15 -14.85 -1.12 -7.92
N PRO A 16 -14.55 -0.99 -9.20
CA PRO A 16 -15.32 -1.68 -10.22
C PRO A 16 -15.52 -3.07 -9.64
N GLN A 17 -16.76 -3.43 -9.41
CA GLN A 17 -17.11 -4.81 -9.10
C GLN A 17 -16.90 -5.55 -10.43
N GLY A 18 -15.70 -5.33 -10.94
CA GLY A 18 -15.09 -6.01 -12.02
C GLY A 18 -14.75 -7.34 -11.47
N GLY A 19 -15.65 -8.08 -11.56
CA GLY A 19 -15.62 -9.46 -11.76
C GLY A 19 -14.50 -10.20 -11.12
N ALA A 20 -14.10 -11.09 -11.59
CA ALA A 20 -13.07 -12.08 -11.36
C ALA A 20 -12.60 -12.08 -9.90
N HIS A 21 -13.43 -12.74 -9.08
CA HIS A 21 -12.97 -13.40 -7.87
C HIS A 21 -11.92 -12.64 -7.07
N ALA A 22 -12.37 -11.80 -6.15
CA ALA A 22 -11.50 -11.36 -5.06
C ALA A 22 -10.79 -12.62 -4.53
N PRO A 23 -9.45 -12.63 -4.48
CA PRO A 23 -8.74 -13.79 -3.99
C PRO A 23 -9.25 -14.15 -2.61
N VAL A 24 -9.43 -15.45 -2.35
CA VAL A 24 -9.84 -15.93 -1.05
C VAL A 24 -8.79 -15.48 -0.04
N ARG A 25 -9.22 -14.82 1.03
CA ARG A 25 -8.30 -14.37 2.07
C ARG A 25 -7.61 -15.55 2.74
N PRO A 26 -6.31 -15.45 3.02
CA PRO A 26 -5.60 -16.55 3.68
C PRO A 26 -6.13 -16.82 5.09
N VAL A 27 -6.51 -15.78 5.82
CA VAL A 27 -7.12 -15.89 7.15
C VAL A 27 -8.59 -15.51 7.05
N ALA A 28 -9.45 -16.34 7.65
CA ALA A 28 -10.89 -16.11 7.73
C ALA A 28 -11.22 -15.05 8.80
N ASP A 29 -10.71 -13.86 8.64
CA ASP A 29 -11.19 -12.71 9.40
C ASP A 29 -12.57 -12.33 8.88
N LYS A 30 -13.58 -12.48 9.71
CA LYS A 30 -14.96 -12.10 9.38
C LYS A 30 -15.31 -10.80 10.12
N PRO A 31 -14.91 -9.63 9.63
CA PRO A 31 -15.16 -8.38 10.35
C PRO A 31 -16.63 -8.18 10.67
N LYS A 32 -17.52 -8.45 9.70
CA LYS A 32 -18.98 -8.23 9.85
C LYS A 32 -19.76 -9.46 10.31
N ALA A 33 -19.21 -10.65 10.23
CA ALA A 33 -19.97 -11.89 10.48
C ALA A 33 -19.73 -12.47 11.88
N GLY A 34 -19.64 -11.63 12.89
CA GLY A 34 -19.70 -12.07 14.30
C GLY A 34 -18.38 -12.09 15.07
N GLY A 35 -17.26 -11.73 14.46
CA GLY A 35 -15.97 -11.65 15.17
C GLY A 35 -15.65 -10.24 15.65
N TYR A 36 -15.73 -9.25 14.73
CA TYR A 36 -15.30 -7.87 14.98
C TYR A 36 -16.31 -6.88 14.40
N PRO A 37 -17.38 -6.56 15.13
CA PRO A 37 -18.53 -5.79 14.59
C PRO A 37 -18.20 -4.37 14.17
N VAL A 38 -17.10 -3.80 14.64
CA VAL A 38 -16.65 -2.44 14.29
C VAL A 38 -15.61 -2.40 13.17
N ALA A 39 -15.09 -3.55 12.75
CA ALA A 39 -14.13 -3.62 11.65
C ALA A 39 -14.87 -3.87 10.32
N GLU A 40 -14.61 -3.03 9.34
CA GLU A 40 -15.23 -3.15 8.00
C GLU A 40 -14.31 -3.83 6.98
N GLU A 41 -13.03 -3.77 7.23
CA GLU A 41 -11.98 -4.33 6.37
C GLU A 41 -11.24 -5.48 7.06
N VAL A 42 -10.02 -5.77 6.64
CA VAL A 42 -9.15 -6.75 7.30
C VAL A 42 -8.64 -6.26 8.64
N LEU A 43 -8.45 -7.19 9.56
CA LEU A 43 -7.68 -6.90 10.77
C LEU A 43 -6.19 -6.85 10.43
N ALA A 44 -5.50 -5.82 10.89
CA ALA A 44 -4.07 -5.68 10.69
C ALA A 44 -3.26 -6.85 11.27
N SER A 45 -3.70 -7.43 12.40
CA SER A 45 -3.10 -8.64 12.98
C SER A 45 -3.21 -9.88 12.08
N GLY A 46 -4.22 -9.94 11.21
CA GLY A 46 -4.39 -11.02 10.24
C GLY A 46 -3.24 -11.11 9.23
N LEU A 47 -2.50 -10.04 9.03
CA LEU A 47 -1.28 -10.07 8.20
C LEU A 47 -0.24 -11.04 8.79
N CYS A 48 0.00 -10.96 10.09
CA CYS A 48 0.94 -11.84 10.79
C CYS A 48 0.45 -13.28 10.78
N ASP A 49 -0.82 -13.50 11.05
CA ASP A 49 -1.43 -14.84 11.06
C ASP A 49 -1.35 -15.52 9.69
N ALA A 50 -1.44 -14.74 8.61
CA ALA A 50 -1.36 -15.27 7.24
C ALA A 50 0.01 -15.86 6.86
N THR A 51 1.07 -15.54 7.60
CA THR A 51 2.42 -16.12 7.39
C THR A 51 2.69 -17.35 8.22
N ARG A 52 1.80 -17.69 9.17
CA ARG A 52 2.04 -18.79 10.10
C ARG A 52 1.74 -20.14 9.45
N PRO A 53 2.70 -21.11 9.48
CA PRO A 53 2.50 -22.44 8.93
C PRO A 53 1.27 -23.13 9.51
N GLY A 54 0.39 -23.61 8.63
CA GLY A 54 -0.80 -24.36 9.01
C GLY A 54 -1.91 -23.57 9.70
N PHE A 55 -1.78 -22.26 9.86
CA PHE A 55 -2.79 -21.41 10.50
C PHE A 55 -3.79 -20.83 9.48
N ALA A 56 -3.33 -20.50 8.30
CA ALA A 56 -4.13 -19.91 7.23
C ALA A 56 -4.56 -20.95 6.19
N LEU A 57 -5.55 -20.63 5.37
CA LEU A 57 -5.98 -21.47 4.24
C LEU A 57 -4.84 -21.66 3.22
N TYR A 58 -4.00 -20.68 3.08
CA TYR A 58 -2.72 -20.73 2.36
C TYR A 58 -1.75 -19.75 3.04
N GLU A 59 -0.49 -20.05 2.98
CA GLU A 59 0.54 -19.23 3.62
C GLU A 59 0.96 -18.08 2.72
N MET A 60 1.02 -16.88 3.29
CA MET A 60 1.64 -15.74 2.62
C MET A 60 3.15 -15.90 2.68
N LYS A 61 3.79 -15.93 1.51
CA LYS A 61 5.23 -16.16 1.37
C LYS A 61 6.03 -14.92 1.01
N ALA A 62 5.35 -13.86 0.57
CA ALA A 62 6.03 -12.61 0.23
C ALA A 62 5.23 -11.40 0.71
N TRP A 63 5.93 -10.39 1.19
CA TRP A 63 5.36 -9.07 1.46
C TRP A 63 6.08 -7.99 0.67
N ILE A 64 5.28 -7.05 0.14
CA ILE A 64 5.77 -5.76 -0.34
C ILE A 64 5.21 -4.71 0.62
N VAL A 65 6.08 -4.10 1.39
CA VAL A 65 5.73 -3.10 2.40
C VAL A 65 6.09 -1.74 1.85
N TYR A 66 5.09 -0.87 1.71
CA TYR A 66 5.23 0.44 1.09
C TYR A 66 4.84 1.56 2.05
N GLY A 67 5.78 2.44 2.34
CA GLY A 67 5.56 3.65 3.13
C GLY A 67 5.07 3.43 4.56
N THR A 68 5.38 2.29 5.17
CA THR A 68 4.96 1.98 6.54
C THR A 68 5.97 1.13 7.28
N ASN A 69 6.07 1.33 8.58
CA ASN A 69 6.88 0.50 9.46
C ASN A 69 5.99 -0.43 10.30
N LEU A 70 5.73 -1.63 9.77
CA LEU A 70 4.84 -2.61 10.41
C LEU A 70 5.31 -3.02 11.81
N ILE A 71 6.61 -2.92 12.10
CA ILE A 71 7.17 -3.24 13.42
C ILE A 71 6.65 -2.30 14.49
N HIS A 72 6.37 -1.03 14.11
CA HIS A 72 5.82 -0.03 15.02
C HIS A 72 4.30 0.14 14.90
N THR A 73 3.74 -0.09 13.72
CA THR A 73 2.33 0.19 13.47
C THR A 73 1.40 -0.95 13.85
N LEU A 74 1.90 -2.20 13.82
CA LEU A 74 1.13 -3.34 14.27
C LEU A 74 1.27 -3.55 15.79
N PRO A 75 0.21 -3.98 16.46
CA PRO A 75 0.33 -4.47 17.84
C PRO A 75 1.21 -5.73 17.86
N ALA A 76 1.82 -6.03 19.02
CA ALA A 76 2.62 -7.23 19.21
C ALA A 76 3.86 -7.33 18.29
N GLN A 77 4.80 -6.41 18.47
CA GLN A 77 6.05 -6.31 17.70
C GLN A 77 6.78 -7.66 17.49
N LYS A 78 6.85 -8.50 18.54
CA LYS A 78 7.51 -9.82 18.45
C LYS A 78 6.82 -10.74 17.43
N GLU A 79 5.51 -10.71 17.38
CA GLU A 79 4.74 -11.50 16.42
C GLU A 79 4.93 -10.99 15.00
N THR A 80 5.03 -9.66 14.83
CA THR A 80 5.33 -9.04 13.53
C THR A 80 6.72 -9.46 13.03
N ILE A 81 7.73 -9.45 13.89
CA ILE A 81 9.08 -9.90 13.54
C ILE A 81 9.07 -11.39 13.16
N GLN A 82 8.37 -12.22 13.94
CA GLN A 82 8.24 -13.64 13.63
C GLN A 82 7.50 -13.86 12.29
N ALA A 83 6.48 -13.06 12.02
CA ALA A 83 5.76 -13.12 10.74
C ALA A 83 6.69 -12.81 9.56
N ILE A 84 7.54 -11.79 9.70
CA ILE A 84 8.55 -11.44 8.69
C ILE A 84 9.52 -12.60 8.46
N GLN A 85 9.97 -13.25 9.53
CA GLN A 85 10.89 -14.39 9.44
C GLN A 85 10.28 -15.65 8.78
N ASN A 86 8.96 -15.74 8.69
CA ASN A 86 8.27 -16.82 7.98
C ASN A 86 8.15 -16.57 6.47
N LEU A 87 8.48 -15.37 6.00
CA LEU A 87 8.41 -15.02 4.58
C LEU A 87 9.61 -15.57 3.81
N ASP A 88 9.38 -15.92 2.56
CA ASP A 88 10.42 -16.25 1.60
C ASP A 88 11.01 -15.00 0.92
N LEU A 89 10.25 -13.88 0.92
CA LEU A 89 10.66 -12.61 0.34
C LEU A 89 9.98 -11.44 1.06
N MET A 90 10.79 -10.47 1.45
CA MET A 90 10.28 -9.19 1.93
C MET A 90 10.92 -8.03 1.17
N VAL A 91 10.08 -7.19 0.56
CA VAL A 91 10.48 -5.97 -0.13
C VAL A 91 9.98 -4.78 0.67
N ALA A 92 10.86 -3.87 1.03
CA ALA A 92 10.50 -2.58 1.63
C ALA A 92 10.68 -1.45 0.61
N ILE A 93 9.68 -0.59 0.51
CA ILE A 93 9.71 0.61 -0.33
C ILE A 93 9.44 1.80 0.60
N ASP A 94 10.42 2.65 0.80
CA ASP A 94 10.29 3.77 1.73
C ASP A 94 11.23 4.92 1.33
N VAL A 95 10.89 6.12 1.80
CA VAL A 95 11.71 7.33 1.64
C VAL A 95 12.83 7.43 2.68
N LEU A 96 12.71 6.69 3.79
CA LEU A 96 13.69 6.65 4.88
C LEU A 96 14.03 5.20 5.22
N PRO A 97 15.27 4.92 5.66
CA PRO A 97 15.67 3.61 6.13
C PRO A 97 15.07 3.30 7.52
N ALA A 98 13.75 3.11 7.56
CA ALA A 98 13.04 2.72 8.77
C ALA A 98 13.46 1.31 9.22
N GLU A 99 13.13 0.92 10.45
CA GLU A 99 13.51 -0.39 11.02
C GLU A 99 13.06 -1.57 10.15
N ILE A 100 11.90 -1.46 9.50
CA ILE A 100 11.39 -2.48 8.60
C ILE A 100 12.33 -2.76 7.43
N CYS A 101 13.10 -1.75 6.98
CA CYS A 101 14.10 -1.92 5.94
C CYS A 101 15.25 -2.82 6.37
N GLY A 102 15.56 -2.86 7.68
CA GLY A 102 16.58 -3.75 8.23
C GLY A 102 16.19 -5.23 8.25
N TRP A 103 14.91 -5.53 8.01
CA TRP A 103 14.37 -6.89 7.93
C TRP A 103 14.05 -7.31 6.48
N ALA A 104 14.14 -6.40 5.54
CA ALA A 104 13.81 -6.66 4.14
C ALA A 104 14.97 -7.33 3.39
N ASP A 105 14.66 -8.25 2.49
CA ASP A 105 15.62 -8.83 1.55
C ASP A 105 15.99 -7.84 0.46
N VAL A 106 15.04 -6.96 0.09
CA VAL A 106 15.24 -5.91 -0.91
C VAL A 106 14.65 -4.61 -0.40
N VAL A 107 15.43 -3.53 -0.49
CA VAL A 107 14.97 -2.17 -0.20
C VAL A 107 14.98 -1.36 -1.50
N LEU A 108 13.85 -0.78 -1.84
CA LEU A 108 13.70 0.11 -2.99
C LEU A 108 13.52 1.54 -2.48
N PRO A 109 14.48 2.44 -2.70
CA PRO A 109 14.38 3.81 -2.22
C PRO A 109 13.32 4.59 -3.00
N GLU A 110 12.36 5.16 -2.29
CA GLU A 110 11.34 6.01 -2.88
C GLU A 110 11.78 7.48 -2.87
N ALA A 111 11.45 8.20 -3.92
CA ALA A 111 11.61 9.65 -3.99
C ALA A 111 10.72 10.33 -2.94
N THR A 112 11.26 11.35 -2.26
CA THR A 112 10.52 12.12 -1.27
C THR A 112 9.41 12.95 -1.94
N TYR A 113 8.52 13.51 -1.13
CA TYR A 113 7.41 14.35 -1.64
C TYR A 113 7.88 15.62 -2.36
N LEU A 114 9.12 16.03 -2.18
CA LEU A 114 9.71 17.17 -2.92
C LEU A 114 10.30 16.76 -4.27
N GLU A 115 10.54 15.49 -4.48
CA GLU A 115 11.26 14.92 -5.63
C GLU A 115 10.33 14.23 -6.63
N ARG A 116 9.02 14.23 -6.39
CA ARG A 116 8.05 13.54 -7.25
C ARG A 116 6.76 14.33 -7.43
N ASP A 117 6.10 14.05 -8.54
CA ASP A 117 4.71 14.44 -8.73
C ASP A 117 3.80 13.45 -8.01
N ASP A 118 2.80 13.94 -7.32
CA ASP A 118 1.79 13.12 -6.66
C ASP A 118 0.40 13.39 -7.21
N ASP A 119 -0.45 12.40 -7.06
CA ASP A 119 -1.82 12.38 -7.49
C ASP A 119 -2.66 13.52 -6.89
N LEU A 120 -3.79 13.79 -7.53
CA LEU A 120 -4.77 14.78 -7.07
C LEU A 120 -5.25 14.45 -5.66
N GLN A 121 -5.03 15.38 -4.75
CA GLN A 121 -5.48 15.29 -3.36
C GLN A 121 -6.74 16.13 -3.17
N ALA A 122 -7.80 15.51 -2.71
CA ALA A 122 -9.05 16.17 -2.34
C ALA A 122 -9.51 15.72 -0.95
N PRO A 123 -8.78 16.08 0.11
CA PRO A 123 -9.08 15.62 1.46
C PRO A 123 -10.39 16.20 1.98
N ALA A 124 -11.10 15.42 2.80
CA ALA A 124 -12.37 15.80 3.42
C ALA A 124 -12.16 16.77 4.60
N TRP A 125 -11.64 17.95 4.34
CA TRP A 125 -11.44 18.98 5.35
C TRP A 125 -12.61 19.96 5.42
N LYS A 126 -12.68 20.73 6.50
CA LYS A 126 -13.74 21.72 6.71
C LYS A 126 -13.81 22.75 5.57
N THR A 127 -12.66 23.16 5.05
CA THR A 127 -12.58 23.99 3.85
C THR A 127 -12.17 23.09 2.68
N PRO A 128 -13.04 22.86 1.70
CA PRO A 128 -12.72 21.99 0.59
C PRO A 128 -11.63 22.62 -0.30
N PHE A 129 -10.64 21.83 -0.65
CA PHE A 129 -9.67 22.19 -1.67
C PHE A 129 -9.27 20.95 -2.48
N ALA A 130 -8.75 21.18 -3.64
CA ALA A 130 -8.07 20.17 -4.43
C ALA A 130 -6.66 20.67 -4.71
N GLY A 131 -5.69 19.81 -4.60
CA GLY A 131 -4.29 20.14 -4.81
C GLY A 131 -3.55 19.06 -5.55
N ILE A 132 -2.64 19.48 -6.40
CA ILE A 132 -1.66 18.62 -7.06
C ILE A 132 -0.30 19.02 -6.51
N ARG A 133 0.53 18.05 -6.17
CA ARG A 133 1.90 18.29 -5.78
C ARG A 133 2.82 17.96 -6.94
N GLN A 134 3.63 18.95 -7.32
CA GLN A 134 4.65 18.79 -8.34
C GLN A 134 6.02 18.69 -7.70
N ALA A 135 6.93 17.99 -8.35
CA ALA A 135 8.31 17.90 -7.93
C ALA A 135 8.94 19.31 -7.90
N ALA A 136 9.62 19.63 -6.81
CA ALA A 136 10.35 20.88 -6.63
C ALA A 136 11.86 20.71 -6.92
N VAL A 137 12.36 19.49 -6.80
CA VAL A 137 13.76 19.12 -7.03
C VAL A 137 13.84 17.76 -7.71
N GLU A 138 14.96 17.48 -8.36
CA GLU A 138 15.21 16.17 -8.95
C GLU A 138 15.43 15.09 -7.87
N PRO A 139 15.01 13.86 -8.11
CA PRO A 139 15.26 12.74 -7.21
C PRO A 139 16.76 12.55 -6.94
N MET A 140 17.11 12.37 -5.67
CA MET A 140 18.49 12.14 -5.25
C MET A 140 18.85 10.65 -5.38
N TYR A 141 20.08 10.40 -5.79
CA TYR A 141 20.66 9.06 -5.89
C TYR A 141 19.81 8.11 -6.76
N GLU A 142 19.50 6.93 -6.24
CA GLU A 142 18.71 5.90 -6.94
C GLU A 142 17.22 5.95 -6.64
N SER A 143 16.77 6.94 -5.86
CA SER A 143 15.35 7.07 -5.50
C SER A 143 14.46 7.26 -6.73
N LYS A 144 13.28 6.63 -6.70
CA LYS A 144 12.31 6.68 -7.78
C LYS A 144 10.92 6.94 -7.23
N PRO A 145 10.05 7.65 -7.97
CA PRO A 145 8.66 7.80 -7.57
C PRO A 145 7.95 6.45 -7.47
N GLY A 146 7.01 6.33 -6.54
CA GLY A 146 6.24 5.09 -6.33
C GLY A 146 5.55 4.57 -7.59
N TRP A 147 4.98 5.47 -8.42
CA TRP A 147 4.38 5.09 -9.70
C TRP A 147 5.39 4.42 -10.66
N TRP A 148 6.63 4.88 -10.67
CA TRP A 148 7.70 4.29 -11.49
C TRP A 148 8.11 2.91 -10.96
N ILE A 149 8.25 2.77 -9.64
CA ILE A 149 8.55 1.49 -8.99
C ILE A 149 7.45 0.48 -9.32
N ALA A 150 6.18 0.87 -9.16
CA ALA A 150 5.03 0.01 -9.48
C ALA A 150 5.02 -0.40 -10.96
N LYS A 151 5.28 0.54 -11.87
CA LYS A 151 5.37 0.28 -13.32
C LYS A 151 6.46 -0.74 -13.64
N GLU A 152 7.65 -0.56 -13.08
CA GLU A 152 8.78 -1.46 -13.35
C GLU A 152 8.56 -2.87 -12.78
N MET A 153 7.95 -2.96 -11.61
CA MET A 153 7.51 -4.25 -11.06
C MET A 153 6.42 -4.88 -11.92
N GLY A 154 5.41 -4.12 -12.30
CA GLY A 154 4.30 -4.58 -13.13
C GLY A 154 4.77 -5.12 -14.50
N LYS A 155 5.73 -4.45 -15.14
CA LYS A 155 6.34 -4.95 -16.40
C LYS A 155 6.96 -6.33 -16.22
N ARG A 156 7.68 -6.56 -15.12
CA ARG A 156 8.39 -7.83 -14.87
C ARG A 156 7.44 -9.01 -14.58
N VAL A 157 6.24 -8.72 -14.10
CA VAL A 157 5.21 -9.75 -13.87
C VAL A 157 4.17 -9.82 -15.00
N GLY A 158 4.43 -9.18 -16.15
CA GLY A 158 3.56 -9.26 -17.32
C GLY A 158 2.33 -8.34 -17.28
N LEU A 159 2.29 -7.37 -16.37
CA LEU A 159 1.20 -6.41 -16.19
C LEU A 159 1.51 -5.03 -16.74
N GLY A 160 2.56 -4.86 -17.54
CA GLY A 160 3.04 -3.57 -18.02
C GLY A 160 2.00 -2.74 -18.78
N GLN A 161 1.03 -3.39 -19.43
CA GLN A 161 -0.06 -2.72 -20.15
C GLN A 161 -0.99 -1.89 -19.25
N HIS A 162 -0.98 -2.15 -17.94
CA HIS A 162 -1.78 -1.41 -16.96
C HIS A 162 -1.09 -0.15 -16.44
N PHE A 163 0.16 0.09 -16.84
CA PHE A 163 0.98 1.22 -16.42
C PHE A 163 1.41 2.06 -17.64
N PRO A 164 0.49 2.82 -18.26
CA PRO A 164 0.78 3.50 -19.53
C PRO A 164 1.69 4.72 -19.38
N TRP A 165 1.82 5.26 -18.18
CA TRP A 165 2.55 6.51 -17.91
C TRP A 165 4.05 6.38 -18.18
N ASN A 166 4.65 7.45 -18.74
CA ASN A 166 6.09 7.55 -18.97
C ASN A 166 6.74 8.68 -18.18
N SER A 167 5.91 9.55 -17.59
CA SER A 167 6.37 10.68 -16.75
C SER A 167 5.44 10.87 -15.57
N GLY A 168 5.88 11.63 -14.55
CA GLY A 168 5.04 12.05 -13.44
C GLY A 168 3.84 12.86 -13.90
N ALA A 169 4.04 13.73 -14.89
CA ALA A 169 2.96 14.54 -15.46
C ALA A 169 1.88 13.71 -16.20
N GLU A 170 2.23 12.54 -16.72
CA GLU A 170 1.24 11.62 -17.32
C GLU A 170 0.54 10.76 -16.26
N PHE A 171 1.15 10.61 -15.10
CA PHE A 171 0.59 9.85 -13.98
C PHE A 171 -0.47 10.67 -13.24
N VAL A 172 -0.28 11.96 -13.08
CA VAL A 172 -1.19 12.91 -12.44
C VAL A 172 -2.28 13.38 -13.41
#